data_cdc3725ee759216a4299ac21f572d350
#
_entry.id   cdc3725ee759216a4299ac21f572d350
#
_cell.length_a   1.000
_cell.length_b   1.000
_cell.length_c   1.000
_cell.angle_alpha   90.00
_cell.angle_beta   90.00
_cell.angle_gamma   90.00
#
_symmetry.space_group_name_H-M   'P 1'
#
loop_
_entity.id
_entity.type
_entity.pdbx_description
1 polymer ?
#
loop_
_entity_poly.entity_id
_entity_poly.type
_entity_poly.pdbx_seq_one_letter_code
_entity_poly.pdbx_strand_id
1 'polypeptide(L)'
;MDGTLANQFDLVNSLSDAALSAAAAGGASEASVRIEEIRTQTLILRDGVVETSLDQVESGLGVRVIAEGSSGFAATVELGRDAAALVARQAIEGARLVAPARNARFELVDEPGHGEVEYSSTLRTDPTTVAMTDKIALLEEWSRNLLSAPGVTHVTAELRAVSEFKRYADSAGTVARQRRVRIHPVFEVVAVSDDGDFETMRTLAPPVGRGWEYLEGDGWDWQSELALLPEHLTQKLASPPVVSGSYDLVIDPTNLWLTIHESIGHATELDRALGYEAAYAGTSFATPDRLGSLQYGSGVMHVTGDRTVEHGLATIAIDDEGVEGQRFDLIREGVLVGFQLDRSVAAIAGAQRSNGCAFADSPLHVPIQRMANVSLQPDPKGPTTEDLIGAVARGLFVEGNNSWSIDMQRYNFQFTAQRFWLIENGRITGQVRDAAYQATTTDFWGSMEAVGGPTTYLLNGAFNCGKAQPGQVAAVSHGAPSALFRSVKVLNTKAESGR
;
A
#
# COMPACT_ATOMS: atom_id res chain seq x y z
N MET A 1 -13.85 -30.24 8.59
CA MET A 1 -14.54 -28.96 8.82
C MET A 1 -13.43 -27.94 9.03
N ASP A 2 -13.35 -26.98 8.18
CA ASP A 2 -12.35 -25.94 8.25
C ASP A 2 -12.66 -25.08 9.49
N GLY A 3 -11.79 -25.14 10.50
CA GLY A 3 -12.02 -24.52 11.81
C GLY A 3 -11.75 -23.02 11.85
N THR A 4 -11.80 -22.34 10.69
CA THR A 4 -11.56 -20.90 10.55
C THR A 4 -12.66 -20.09 11.25
N LEU A 5 -12.32 -18.95 11.84
CA LEU A 5 -13.28 -18.01 12.45
C LEU A 5 -14.35 -17.55 11.47
N ALA A 6 -14.01 -17.47 10.20
CA ALA A 6 -14.95 -17.13 9.12
C ALA A 6 -16.20 -18.04 9.09
N ASN A 7 -16.07 -19.30 9.53
CA ASN A 7 -17.13 -20.31 9.55
C ASN A 7 -17.80 -20.49 10.94
N GLN A 8 -17.35 -19.74 11.97
CA GLN A 8 -17.83 -19.87 13.36
C GLN A 8 -18.73 -18.68 13.76
N PHE A 9 -19.83 -18.48 13.02
CA PHE A 9 -20.74 -17.33 13.17
C PHE A 9 -21.24 -17.12 14.60
N ASP A 10 -21.75 -18.18 15.24
CA ASP A 10 -22.33 -18.11 16.58
C ASP A 10 -21.27 -17.73 17.63
N LEU A 11 -20.06 -18.28 17.50
CA LEU A 11 -18.95 -17.91 18.37
C LEU A 11 -18.62 -16.43 18.23
N VAL A 12 -18.35 -15.97 17.01
CA VAL A 12 -17.92 -14.58 16.73
C VAL A 12 -18.98 -13.57 17.19
N ASN A 13 -20.27 -13.85 16.96
CA ASN A 13 -21.37 -13.02 17.46
C ASN A 13 -21.38 -12.99 18.99
N SER A 14 -21.27 -14.16 19.62
CA SER A 14 -21.31 -14.26 21.09
C SER A 14 -20.13 -13.54 21.78
N LEU A 15 -18.96 -13.50 21.15
CA LEU A 15 -17.79 -12.74 21.63
C LEU A 15 -18.04 -11.23 21.53
N SER A 16 -18.57 -10.77 20.39
CA SER A 16 -18.91 -9.37 20.18
C SER A 16 -19.94 -8.87 21.21
N ASP A 17 -21.01 -9.64 21.43
CA ASP A 17 -22.05 -9.32 22.38
C ASP A 17 -21.53 -9.27 23.84
N ALA A 18 -20.64 -10.20 24.20
CA ALA A 18 -20.04 -10.22 25.53
C ALA A 18 -19.14 -9.01 25.80
N ALA A 19 -18.32 -8.63 24.80
CA ALA A 19 -17.44 -7.48 24.91
C ALA A 19 -18.22 -6.16 24.98
N LEU A 20 -19.18 -5.93 24.05
CA LEU A 20 -19.99 -4.70 24.04
C LEU A 20 -20.88 -4.57 25.26
N SER A 21 -21.50 -5.68 25.74
CA SER A 21 -22.29 -5.67 26.97
C SER A 21 -21.43 -5.31 28.17
N ALA A 22 -20.21 -5.87 28.28
CA ALA A 22 -19.30 -5.56 29.40
C ALA A 22 -18.81 -4.09 29.33
N ALA A 23 -18.56 -3.56 28.13
CA ALA A 23 -18.17 -2.16 27.93
C ALA A 23 -19.31 -1.21 28.35
N ALA A 24 -20.54 -1.48 27.94
CA ALA A 24 -21.73 -0.71 28.32
C ALA A 24 -21.96 -0.75 29.85
N ALA A 25 -21.91 -1.94 30.46
CA ALA A 25 -22.03 -2.10 31.89
C ALA A 25 -20.92 -1.37 32.68
N GLY A 26 -19.74 -1.25 32.11
CA GLY A 26 -18.61 -0.50 32.66
C GLY A 26 -18.68 1.00 32.45
N GLY A 27 -19.70 1.53 31.76
CA GLY A 27 -19.91 2.97 31.56
C GLY A 27 -19.07 3.57 30.40
N ALA A 28 -18.67 2.77 29.42
CA ALA A 28 -18.11 3.30 28.19
C ALA A 28 -19.18 4.11 27.41
N SER A 29 -18.82 5.30 26.96
CA SER A 29 -19.67 6.11 26.10
C SER A 29 -19.71 5.60 24.66
N GLU A 30 -18.61 4.97 24.22
CA GLU A 30 -18.45 4.33 22.92
C GLU A 30 -17.58 3.08 23.10
N ALA A 31 -17.90 2.02 22.37
CA ALA A 31 -17.13 0.78 22.37
C ALA A 31 -17.15 0.14 20.97
N SER A 32 -16.03 -0.46 20.59
CA SER A 32 -15.93 -1.33 19.43
C SER A 32 -15.13 -2.58 19.73
N VAL A 33 -15.43 -3.66 19.04
CA VAL A 33 -14.71 -4.93 19.11
C VAL A 33 -14.34 -5.40 17.71
N ARG A 34 -13.10 -5.86 17.55
CA ARG A 34 -12.60 -6.52 16.35
C ARG A 34 -12.19 -7.94 16.72
N ILE A 35 -12.67 -8.91 15.94
CA ILE A 35 -12.30 -10.32 16.05
C ILE A 35 -11.72 -10.68 14.70
N GLU A 36 -10.47 -11.12 14.68
CA GLU A 36 -9.72 -11.30 13.44
C GLU A 36 -9.02 -12.64 13.39
N GLU A 37 -8.91 -13.17 12.18
CA GLU A 37 -8.03 -14.27 11.81
C GLU A 37 -7.26 -13.88 10.55
N ILE A 38 -5.94 -13.87 10.65
CA ILE A 38 -5.04 -13.47 9.57
C ILE A 38 -4.14 -14.67 9.27
N ARG A 39 -4.29 -15.28 8.08
CA ARG A 39 -3.40 -16.32 7.60
C ARG A 39 -2.42 -15.71 6.60
N THR A 40 -1.13 -15.85 6.88
CA THR A 40 -0.05 -15.37 6.03
C THR A 40 0.79 -16.54 5.57
N GLN A 41 0.99 -16.63 4.25
CA GLN A 41 1.91 -17.60 3.65
C GLN A 41 3.03 -16.87 2.93
N THR A 42 4.27 -17.30 3.17
CA THR A 42 5.47 -16.81 2.48
C THR A 42 6.26 -17.98 1.96
N LEU A 43 6.55 -17.96 0.67
CA LEU A 43 7.37 -18.95 -0.01
C LEU A 43 8.48 -18.22 -0.76
N ILE A 44 9.74 -18.62 -0.52
CA ILE A 44 10.91 -18.07 -1.21
C ILE A 44 11.74 -19.24 -1.74
N LEU A 45 12.03 -19.19 -3.04
CA LEU A 45 12.93 -20.11 -3.71
C LEU A 45 14.15 -19.34 -4.23
N ARG A 46 15.31 -19.92 -4.09
CA ARG A 46 16.54 -19.46 -4.75
C ARG A 46 17.04 -20.52 -5.70
N ASP A 47 17.22 -20.14 -6.95
CA ASP A 47 17.65 -21.04 -8.03
C ASP A 47 16.80 -22.32 -8.13
N GLY A 48 15.50 -22.20 -7.86
CA GLY A 48 14.53 -23.30 -7.84
C GLY A 48 14.58 -24.17 -6.57
N VAL A 49 15.36 -23.79 -5.55
CA VAL A 49 15.41 -24.50 -4.27
C VAL A 49 14.68 -23.71 -3.19
N VAL A 50 13.79 -24.36 -2.45
CA VAL A 50 13.06 -23.73 -1.36
C VAL A 50 14.00 -23.30 -0.23
N GLU A 51 14.05 -21.99 0.05
CA GLU A 51 14.77 -21.42 1.21
C GLU A 51 13.81 -21.14 2.37
N THR A 52 12.59 -20.69 2.06
CA THR A 52 11.59 -20.35 3.07
C THR A 52 10.23 -20.89 2.64
N SER A 53 9.54 -21.54 3.59
CA SER A 53 8.15 -21.94 3.45
C SER A 53 7.46 -21.74 4.80
N LEU A 54 6.67 -20.67 4.91
CA LEU A 54 5.95 -20.30 6.13
C LEU A 54 4.45 -20.30 5.86
N ASP A 55 3.68 -20.80 6.84
CA ASP A 55 2.23 -20.72 6.88
C ASP A 55 1.83 -20.42 8.34
N GLN A 56 1.40 -19.20 8.59
CA GLN A 56 1.14 -18.69 9.92
C GLN A 56 -0.29 -18.20 10.03
N VAL A 57 -0.92 -18.47 11.17
CA VAL A 57 -2.24 -17.96 11.50
C VAL A 57 -2.15 -17.19 12.80
N GLU A 58 -2.59 -15.95 12.78
CA GLU A 58 -2.81 -15.12 13.95
C GLU A 58 -4.31 -14.92 14.13
N SER A 59 -4.81 -15.14 15.36
CA SER A 59 -6.21 -14.90 15.70
C SER A 59 -6.36 -14.30 17.09
N GLY A 60 -7.39 -13.48 17.28
CA GLY A 60 -7.63 -12.81 18.53
C GLY A 60 -8.77 -11.82 18.46
N LEU A 61 -8.96 -11.10 19.56
CA LEU A 61 -9.91 -10.00 19.64
C LEU A 61 -9.29 -8.78 20.35
N GLY A 62 -9.63 -7.59 19.86
CA GLY A 62 -9.30 -6.31 20.47
C GLY A 62 -10.56 -5.51 20.75
N VAL A 63 -10.60 -4.86 21.89
CA VAL A 63 -11.69 -3.96 22.30
C VAL A 63 -11.15 -2.58 22.53
N ARG A 64 -11.75 -1.59 21.87
CA ARG A 64 -11.50 -0.16 22.09
C ARG A 64 -12.72 0.46 22.75
N VAL A 65 -12.49 1.33 23.72
CA VAL A 65 -13.55 2.07 24.41
C VAL A 65 -13.21 3.53 24.54
N ILE A 66 -14.24 4.37 24.65
CA ILE A 66 -14.14 5.73 25.14
C ILE A 66 -14.85 5.77 26.51
N ALA A 67 -14.10 6.13 27.54
CA ALA A 67 -14.63 6.25 28.91
C ALA A 67 -14.00 7.47 29.58
N GLU A 68 -14.82 8.28 30.28
CA GLU A 68 -14.40 9.50 31.00
C GLU A 68 -13.59 10.49 30.14
N GLY A 69 -13.89 10.55 28.82
CA GLY A 69 -13.19 11.40 27.85
C GLY A 69 -11.77 10.94 27.51
N SER A 70 -11.49 9.66 27.68
CA SER A 70 -10.22 9.05 27.29
C SER A 70 -10.46 7.75 26.51
N SER A 71 -9.52 7.41 25.62
CA SER A 71 -9.53 6.14 24.89
C SER A 71 -8.78 5.07 25.65
N GLY A 72 -9.33 3.85 25.70
CA GLY A 72 -8.67 2.67 26.21
C GLY A 72 -8.73 1.54 25.20
N PHE A 73 -7.72 0.68 25.21
CA PHE A 73 -7.62 -0.49 24.34
C PHE A 73 -7.04 -1.67 25.14
N ALA A 74 -7.62 -2.84 24.93
CA ALA A 74 -7.06 -4.11 25.40
C ALA A 74 -7.38 -5.23 24.40
N ALA A 75 -6.58 -6.29 24.37
CA ALA A 75 -6.71 -7.37 23.42
C ALA A 75 -6.31 -8.72 24.03
N THR A 76 -6.73 -9.81 23.41
CA THR A 76 -6.41 -11.18 23.82
C THR A 76 -6.44 -12.14 22.61
N VAL A 77 -5.66 -13.20 22.70
CA VAL A 77 -5.74 -14.36 21.79
C VAL A 77 -6.77 -15.40 22.25
N GLU A 78 -7.32 -15.28 23.46
CA GLU A 78 -8.32 -16.19 24.00
C GLU A 78 -9.71 -15.86 23.44
N LEU A 79 -10.27 -16.76 22.64
CA LEU A 79 -11.57 -16.61 21.99
C LEU A 79 -12.70 -17.24 22.84
N GLY A 80 -12.96 -16.63 23.99
CA GLY A 80 -14.02 -17.02 24.92
C GLY A 80 -14.84 -15.82 25.39
N ARG A 81 -16.13 -16.03 25.71
CA ARG A 81 -17.04 -14.96 26.19
C ARG A 81 -16.49 -14.23 27.42
N ASP A 82 -15.93 -14.99 28.39
CA ASP A 82 -15.37 -14.43 29.61
C ASP A 82 -14.12 -13.60 29.32
N ALA A 83 -13.27 -14.07 28.43
CA ALA A 83 -12.09 -13.35 27.97
C ALA A 83 -12.48 -12.05 27.23
N ALA A 84 -13.47 -12.07 26.33
CA ALA A 84 -13.98 -10.90 25.65
C ALA A 84 -14.53 -9.85 26.62
N ALA A 85 -15.31 -10.27 27.61
CA ALA A 85 -15.82 -9.39 28.67
C ALA A 85 -14.69 -8.86 29.58
N LEU A 86 -13.67 -9.67 29.88
CA LEU A 86 -12.51 -9.24 30.67
C LEU A 86 -11.72 -8.15 29.95
N VAL A 87 -11.43 -8.34 28.65
CA VAL A 87 -10.70 -7.38 27.83
C VAL A 87 -11.45 -6.04 27.72
N ALA A 88 -12.78 -6.06 27.60
CA ALA A 88 -13.57 -4.84 27.62
C ALA A 88 -13.43 -4.08 28.95
N ARG A 89 -13.43 -4.78 30.11
CA ARG A 89 -13.18 -4.16 31.42
C ARG A 89 -11.77 -3.59 31.51
N GLN A 90 -10.74 -4.30 31.02
CA GLN A 90 -9.36 -3.83 31.02
C GLN A 90 -9.18 -2.58 30.15
N ALA A 91 -9.84 -2.51 28.99
CA ALA A 91 -9.86 -1.33 28.16
C ALA A 91 -10.45 -0.11 28.90
N ILE A 92 -11.55 -0.29 29.65
CA ILE A 92 -12.16 0.77 30.48
C ILE A 92 -11.22 1.22 31.59
N GLU A 93 -10.59 0.27 32.28
CA GLU A 93 -9.61 0.59 33.33
C GLU A 93 -8.44 1.40 32.76
N GLY A 94 -7.91 1.00 31.59
CA GLY A 94 -6.89 1.73 30.88
C GLY A 94 -7.31 3.16 30.53
N ALA A 95 -8.52 3.36 30.02
CA ALA A 95 -9.08 4.68 29.73
C ALA A 95 -9.15 5.55 30.99
N ARG A 96 -9.64 5.02 32.10
CA ARG A 96 -9.76 5.71 33.39
C ARG A 96 -8.41 6.08 34.00
N LEU A 97 -7.41 5.21 33.89
CA LEU A 97 -6.06 5.49 34.37
C LEU A 97 -5.40 6.66 33.64
N VAL A 98 -5.68 6.80 32.34
CA VAL A 98 -5.09 7.86 31.51
C VAL A 98 -5.88 9.16 31.59
N ALA A 99 -7.18 9.12 31.83
CA ALA A 99 -8.07 10.29 31.83
C ALA A 99 -7.57 11.46 32.69
N PRO A 100 -7.10 11.27 33.95
CA PRO A 100 -6.60 12.37 34.77
C PRO A 100 -5.31 13.05 34.27
N ALA A 101 -4.51 12.34 33.47
CA ALA A 101 -3.25 12.83 32.93
C ALA A 101 -3.40 13.62 31.62
N ARG A 102 -4.60 13.65 31.04
CA ARG A 102 -4.86 14.33 29.77
C ARG A 102 -5.22 15.79 29.97
N ASN A 103 -4.61 16.65 29.14
CA ASN A 103 -4.92 18.08 29.11
C ASN A 103 -6.21 18.41 28.35
N ALA A 104 -6.68 17.49 27.48
CA ALA A 104 -7.90 17.62 26.69
C ALA A 104 -8.62 16.28 26.59
N ARG A 105 -9.94 16.32 26.42
CA ARG A 105 -10.73 15.11 26.13
C ARG A 105 -10.28 14.48 24.81
N PHE A 106 -10.30 13.17 24.77
CA PHE A 106 -10.18 12.44 23.52
C PHE A 106 -11.55 12.43 22.83
N GLU A 107 -11.56 12.93 21.60
CA GLU A 107 -12.78 13.09 20.82
C GLU A 107 -12.64 12.31 19.52
N LEU A 108 -13.73 11.67 19.12
CA LEU A 108 -13.93 11.07 17.81
C LEU A 108 -15.07 11.82 17.12
N VAL A 109 -14.96 12.07 15.82
CA VAL A 109 -16.14 12.51 15.06
C VAL A 109 -17.22 11.44 15.10
N ASP A 110 -18.46 11.87 15.15
CA ASP A 110 -19.61 10.95 15.15
C ASP A 110 -19.65 10.13 13.85
N GLU A 111 -19.97 8.86 14.01
CA GLU A 111 -20.25 7.97 12.88
C GLU A 111 -21.53 7.19 13.16
N PRO A 112 -22.49 7.20 12.24
CA PRO A 112 -23.74 6.45 12.42
C PRO A 112 -23.49 4.94 12.36
N GLY A 113 -24.37 4.17 13.00
CA GLY A 113 -24.39 2.73 12.84
C GLY A 113 -24.83 2.34 11.42
N HIS A 114 -24.10 1.43 10.80
CA HIS A 114 -24.35 0.95 9.44
C HIS A 114 -25.17 -0.36 9.38
N GLY A 115 -25.55 -0.93 10.54
CA GLY A 115 -26.21 -2.22 10.61
C GLY A 115 -25.29 -3.36 10.15
N GLU A 116 -25.88 -4.38 9.52
CA GLU A 116 -25.12 -5.52 9.03
C GLU A 116 -24.48 -5.21 7.66
N VAL A 117 -23.15 -5.39 7.57
CA VAL A 117 -22.36 -5.16 6.37
C VAL A 117 -21.49 -6.38 6.08
N GLU A 118 -21.53 -6.87 4.84
CA GLU A 118 -20.68 -7.94 4.37
C GLU A 118 -19.79 -7.49 3.21
N TYR A 119 -18.53 -7.90 3.24
CA TYR A 119 -17.57 -7.66 2.17
C TYR A 119 -16.66 -8.87 1.97
N SER A 120 -16.38 -9.19 0.72
CA SER A 120 -15.36 -10.16 0.35
C SER A 120 -14.60 -9.69 -0.88
N SER A 121 -13.29 -9.87 -0.90
CA SER A 121 -12.48 -9.69 -2.12
C SER A 121 -13.06 -10.54 -3.25
N THR A 122 -13.11 -9.98 -4.46
CA THR A 122 -13.51 -10.70 -5.67
C THR A 122 -12.37 -11.64 -6.06
N LEU A 123 -12.62 -12.96 -5.97
CA LEU A 123 -11.64 -14.00 -6.32
C LEU A 123 -12.35 -15.33 -6.68
N ARG A 124 -11.66 -16.19 -7.43
CA ARG A 124 -12.10 -17.55 -7.70
C ARG A 124 -11.56 -18.53 -6.66
N THR A 125 -10.29 -18.44 -6.35
CA THR A 125 -9.61 -19.37 -5.44
C THR A 125 -8.75 -18.60 -4.45
N ASP A 126 -9.03 -18.78 -3.14
CA ASP A 126 -8.17 -18.22 -2.09
C ASP A 126 -6.77 -18.85 -2.19
N PRO A 127 -5.70 -18.08 -2.41
CA PRO A 127 -4.36 -18.61 -2.57
C PRO A 127 -3.87 -19.37 -1.34
N THR A 128 -4.40 -19.08 -0.13
CA THR A 128 -4.01 -19.80 1.08
C THR A 128 -4.60 -21.21 1.17
N THR A 129 -5.57 -21.55 0.31
CA THR A 129 -6.16 -22.89 0.22
C THR A 129 -5.49 -23.79 -0.82
N VAL A 130 -4.68 -23.22 -1.72
CA VAL A 130 -3.88 -23.98 -2.67
C VAL A 130 -2.78 -24.73 -1.94
N ALA A 131 -2.56 -26.00 -2.27
CA ALA A 131 -1.54 -26.80 -1.60
C ALA A 131 -0.14 -26.19 -1.74
N MET A 132 0.65 -26.20 -0.69
CA MET A 132 2.00 -25.64 -0.70
C MET A 132 2.89 -26.34 -1.75
N THR A 133 2.70 -27.63 -1.97
CA THR A 133 3.38 -28.42 -3.01
C THR A 133 3.12 -27.89 -4.42
N ASP A 134 1.88 -27.45 -4.71
CA ASP A 134 1.52 -26.95 -6.03
C ASP A 134 2.11 -25.55 -6.27
N LYS A 135 2.16 -24.73 -5.22
CA LYS A 135 2.85 -23.42 -5.23
C LYS A 135 4.35 -23.58 -5.50
N ILE A 136 4.99 -24.50 -4.76
CA ILE A 136 6.41 -24.82 -4.95
C ILE A 136 6.65 -25.29 -6.39
N ALA A 137 5.86 -26.22 -6.89
CA ALA A 137 6.02 -26.76 -8.25
C ALA A 137 5.94 -25.66 -9.32
N LEU A 138 4.99 -24.73 -9.18
CA LEU A 138 4.84 -23.59 -10.10
C LEU A 138 6.08 -22.68 -10.06
N LEU A 139 6.52 -22.28 -8.86
CA LEU A 139 7.67 -21.39 -8.72
C LEU A 139 8.98 -22.07 -9.16
N GLU A 140 9.14 -23.37 -8.92
CA GLU A 140 10.28 -24.15 -9.42
C GLU A 140 10.30 -24.21 -10.95
N GLU A 141 9.16 -24.44 -11.58
CA GLU A 141 9.03 -24.47 -13.05
C GLU A 141 9.45 -23.12 -13.65
N TRP A 142 8.88 -22.02 -13.15
CA TRP A 142 9.19 -20.68 -13.64
C TRP A 142 10.64 -20.28 -13.37
N SER A 143 11.18 -20.60 -12.19
CA SER A 143 12.59 -20.38 -11.86
C SER A 143 13.54 -21.15 -12.78
N ARG A 144 13.23 -22.41 -13.09
CA ARG A 144 14.01 -23.25 -14.03
C ARG A 144 14.01 -22.66 -15.44
N ASN A 145 12.85 -22.18 -15.89
CA ASN A 145 12.72 -21.54 -17.20
C ASN A 145 13.58 -20.26 -17.27
N LEU A 146 13.54 -19.40 -16.26
CA LEU A 146 14.36 -18.21 -16.17
C LEU A 146 15.85 -18.53 -16.09
N LEU A 147 16.28 -19.52 -15.28
CA LEU A 147 17.67 -19.95 -15.17
C LEU A 147 18.24 -20.53 -16.49
N SER A 148 17.37 -21.10 -17.33
CA SER A 148 17.77 -21.62 -18.64
C SER A 148 18.01 -20.52 -19.68
N ALA A 149 17.58 -19.30 -19.41
CA ALA A 149 17.74 -18.19 -20.34
C ALA A 149 19.19 -17.67 -20.37
N PRO A 150 19.72 -17.31 -21.55
CA PRO A 150 21.08 -16.79 -21.67
C PRO A 150 21.30 -15.55 -20.80
N GLY A 151 22.43 -15.52 -20.07
CA GLY A 151 22.84 -14.38 -19.25
C GLY A 151 22.22 -14.34 -17.85
N VAL A 152 21.27 -15.21 -17.52
CA VAL A 152 20.74 -15.32 -16.15
C VAL A 152 21.64 -16.25 -15.33
N THR A 153 22.14 -15.75 -14.21
CA THR A 153 23.00 -16.50 -13.28
C THR A 153 22.28 -16.98 -12.03
N HIS A 154 21.33 -16.18 -11.53
CA HIS A 154 20.52 -16.53 -10.36
C HIS A 154 19.09 -16.08 -10.53
N VAL A 155 18.18 -16.77 -9.86
CA VAL A 155 16.75 -16.44 -9.79
C VAL A 155 16.28 -16.54 -8.33
N THR A 156 15.64 -15.50 -7.85
CA THR A 156 14.87 -15.56 -6.61
C THR A 156 13.39 -15.46 -6.95
N ALA A 157 12.58 -16.42 -6.52
CA ALA A 157 11.14 -16.40 -6.65
C ALA A 157 10.51 -16.26 -5.26
N GLU A 158 9.66 -15.27 -5.10
CA GLU A 158 8.92 -15.01 -3.86
C GLU A 158 7.42 -15.02 -4.13
N LEU A 159 6.66 -15.67 -3.26
CA LEU A 159 5.20 -15.61 -3.24
C LEU A 159 4.73 -15.31 -1.82
N ARG A 160 4.02 -14.22 -1.66
CA ARG A 160 3.30 -13.88 -0.43
C ARG A 160 1.80 -13.90 -0.68
N ALA A 161 1.06 -14.53 0.24
CA ALA A 161 -0.40 -14.54 0.22
C ALA A 161 -0.93 -14.27 1.63
N VAL A 162 -1.97 -13.46 1.73
CA VAL A 162 -2.64 -13.15 2.98
C VAL A 162 -4.13 -13.32 2.79
N SER A 163 -4.77 -14.11 3.64
CA SER A 163 -6.22 -14.20 3.78
C SER A 163 -6.60 -13.70 5.18
N GLU A 164 -7.41 -12.66 5.22
CA GLU A 164 -7.82 -11.98 6.44
C GLU A 164 -9.35 -12.07 6.58
N PHE A 165 -9.79 -12.58 7.71
CA PHE A 165 -11.18 -12.47 8.16
C PHE A 165 -11.26 -11.48 9.30
N LYS A 166 -12.21 -10.55 9.24
CA LYS A 166 -12.46 -9.56 10.28
C LYS A 166 -13.95 -9.43 10.55
N ARG A 167 -14.29 -9.58 11.82
CA ARG A 167 -15.56 -9.16 12.39
C ARG A 167 -15.35 -7.86 13.15
N TYR A 168 -16.09 -6.83 12.79
CA TYR A 168 -16.20 -5.58 13.53
C TYR A 168 -17.60 -5.44 14.10
N ALA A 169 -17.72 -4.96 15.32
CA ALA A 169 -19.00 -4.54 15.88
C ALA A 169 -18.78 -3.36 16.84
N ASP A 170 -19.76 -2.43 16.92
CA ASP A 170 -19.68 -1.26 17.78
C ASP A 170 -20.98 -0.94 18.52
N SER A 171 -20.90 -0.01 19.46
CA SER A 171 -22.04 0.47 20.23
C SER A 171 -23.02 1.36 19.43
N ALA A 172 -22.63 1.83 18.25
CA ALA A 172 -23.51 2.57 17.33
C ALA A 172 -24.41 1.65 16.52
N GLY A 173 -24.15 0.34 16.50
CA GLY A 173 -24.95 -0.67 15.81
C GLY A 173 -24.39 -1.09 14.45
N THR A 174 -23.10 -0.81 14.16
CA THR A 174 -22.42 -1.39 13.01
C THR A 174 -21.99 -2.81 13.33
N VAL A 175 -22.23 -3.72 12.40
CA VAL A 175 -21.85 -5.13 12.48
C VAL A 175 -21.29 -5.55 11.12
N ALA A 176 -19.97 -5.52 10.96
CA ALA A 176 -19.34 -5.84 9.68
C ALA A 176 -18.63 -7.20 9.71
N ARG A 177 -18.73 -7.90 8.58
CA ARG A 177 -17.95 -9.12 8.28
C ARG A 177 -17.21 -8.91 6.99
N GLN A 178 -15.89 -9.01 7.06
CA GLN A 178 -15.05 -8.73 5.91
C GLN A 178 -14.05 -9.86 5.71
N ARG A 179 -13.90 -10.30 4.46
CA ARG A 179 -12.82 -11.20 4.04
C ARG A 179 -12.01 -10.52 2.97
N ARG A 180 -10.73 -10.35 3.23
CA ARG A 180 -9.79 -9.74 2.29
C ARG A 180 -8.69 -10.73 1.95
N VAL A 181 -8.39 -10.85 0.66
CA VAL A 181 -7.31 -11.69 0.16
C VAL A 181 -6.36 -10.84 -0.65
N ARG A 182 -5.07 -11.08 -0.49
CA ARG A 182 -4.00 -10.34 -1.16
C ARG A 182 -2.91 -11.32 -1.58
N ILE A 183 -2.34 -11.10 -2.76
CA ILE A 183 -1.27 -11.93 -3.31
C ILE A 183 -0.19 -11.06 -3.94
N HIS A 184 1.07 -11.45 -3.77
CA HIS A 184 2.23 -10.77 -4.34
C HIS A 184 3.28 -11.80 -4.77
N PRO A 185 3.29 -12.22 -6.03
CA PRO A 185 4.39 -12.98 -6.62
C PRO A 185 5.46 -12.03 -7.16
N VAL A 186 6.74 -12.36 -6.95
CA VAL A 186 7.89 -11.59 -7.45
C VAL A 186 8.95 -12.56 -7.95
N PHE A 187 9.50 -12.31 -9.13
CA PHE A 187 10.70 -12.97 -9.62
C PHE A 187 11.80 -11.93 -9.82
N GLU A 188 12.95 -12.17 -9.22
CA GLU A 188 14.16 -11.39 -9.42
C GLU A 188 15.20 -12.23 -10.11
N VAL A 189 15.77 -11.72 -11.18
CA VAL A 189 16.84 -12.34 -11.95
C VAL A 189 18.14 -11.53 -11.82
N VAL A 190 19.26 -12.22 -11.81
CA VAL A 190 20.60 -11.64 -11.70
C VAL A 190 21.41 -12.05 -12.93
N ALA A 191 22.12 -11.09 -13.53
CA ALA A 191 23.15 -11.33 -14.54
C ALA A 191 24.51 -10.82 -14.05
N VAL A 192 25.55 -11.59 -14.34
CA VAL A 192 26.95 -11.24 -14.00
C VAL A 192 27.75 -11.26 -15.29
N SER A 193 28.50 -10.18 -15.54
CA SER A 193 29.42 -10.08 -16.68
C SER A 193 30.77 -10.75 -16.41
N ASP A 194 31.56 -10.98 -17.46
CA ASP A 194 32.89 -11.63 -17.37
C ASP A 194 33.89 -10.83 -16.51
N ASP A 195 33.75 -9.51 -16.41
CA ASP A 195 34.57 -8.62 -15.59
C ASP A 195 34.04 -8.47 -14.15
N GLY A 196 32.94 -9.16 -13.79
CA GLY A 196 32.38 -9.21 -12.46
C GLY A 196 31.39 -8.08 -12.13
N ASP A 197 31.00 -7.25 -13.10
CA ASP A 197 29.87 -6.33 -12.95
C ASP A 197 28.56 -7.13 -12.94
N PHE A 198 27.54 -6.66 -12.25
CA PHE A 198 26.27 -7.37 -12.16
C PHE A 198 25.08 -6.42 -12.19
N GLU A 199 23.98 -6.92 -12.68
CA GLU A 199 22.69 -6.24 -12.66
C GLU A 199 21.59 -7.18 -12.15
N THR A 200 20.56 -6.59 -11.58
CA THR A 200 19.35 -7.29 -11.17
C THR A 200 18.13 -6.69 -11.87
N MET A 201 17.09 -7.50 -12.03
CA MET A 201 15.80 -7.05 -12.52
C MET A 201 14.69 -7.89 -11.94
N ARG A 202 13.61 -7.23 -11.52
CA ARG A 202 12.41 -7.89 -11.01
C ARG A 202 11.27 -7.80 -12.01
N THR A 203 10.32 -8.71 -11.88
CA THR A 203 9.00 -8.60 -12.52
C THR A 203 8.31 -7.30 -12.11
N LEU A 204 7.49 -6.77 -13.00
CA LEU A 204 6.71 -5.54 -12.79
C LEU A 204 5.32 -5.81 -12.25
N ALA A 205 4.91 -7.08 -12.19
CA ALA A 205 3.62 -7.52 -11.69
C ALA A 205 3.32 -6.94 -10.30
N PRO A 206 2.19 -6.20 -10.12
CA PRO A 206 1.86 -5.58 -8.86
C PRO A 206 1.36 -6.57 -7.81
N PRO A 207 1.48 -6.24 -6.51
CA PRO A 207 0.66 -6.86 -5.48
C PRO A 207 -0.81 -6.49 -5.67
N VAL A 208 -1.73 -7.44 -5.48
CA VAL A 208 -3.15 -7.24 -5.78
C VAL A 208 -4.08 -7.92 -4.77
N GLY A 209 -5.30 -7.39 -4.65
CA GLY A 209 -6.41 -8.02 -3.93
C GLY A 209 -7.15 -9.03 -4.79
N ARG A 210 -6.43 -10.08 -5.27
CA ARG A 210 -6.95 -11.16 -6.10
C ARG A 210 -6.64 -12.53 -5.48
N GLY A 211 -7.21 -13.58 -6.04
CA GLY A 211 -6.93 -14.96 -5.68
C GLY A 211 -5.80 -15.59 -6.50
N TRP A 212 -5.74 -16.91 -6.43
CA TRP A 212 -4.74 -17.72 -7.16
C TRP A 212 -4.79 -17.54 -8.68
N GLU A 213 -5.95 -17.24 -9.22
CA GLU A 213 -6.16 -16.94 -10.64
C GLU A 213 -5.25 -15.83 -11.19
N TYR A 214 -4.67 -15.00 -10.32
CA TYR A 214 -3.68 -14.01 -10.70
C TYR A 214 -2.41 -14.66 -11.29
N LEU A 215 -1.98 -15.79 -10.72
CA LEU A 215 -0.86 -16.59 -11.26
C LEU A 215 -1.25 -17.39 -12.51
N GLU A 216 -2.55 -17.53 -12.79
CA GLU A 216 -3.08 -18.16 -14.00
C GLU A 216 -3.26 -17.18 -15.17
N GLY A 217 -2.89 -15.89 -14.97
CA GLY A 217 -2.95 -14.85 -15.99
C GLY A 217 -4.15 -13.91 -15.89
N ASP A 218 -4.99 -14.04 -14.86
CA ASP A 218 -6.12 -13.13 -14.65
C ASP A 218 -5.64 -11.81 -14.00
N GLY A 219 -5.44 -10.81 -14.85
CA GLY A 219 -4.99 -9.47 -14.46
C GLY A 219 -3.50 -9.18 -14.63
N TRP A 220 -2.71 -10.16 -15.09
CA TRP A 220 -1.31 -9.95 -15.48
C TRP A 220 -0.84 -11.00 -16.49
N ASP A 221 -0.13 -10.58 -17.54
CA ASP A 221 0.45 -11.47 -18.53
C ASP A 221 1.82 -12.03 -18.08
N TRP A 222 1.78 -13.06 -17.23
CA TRP A 222 2.98 -13.71 -16.72
C TRP A 222 3.84 -14.34 -17.82
N GLN A 223 3.22 -14.82 -18.90
CA GLN A 223 3.95 -15.46 -19.99
C GLN A 223 4.87 -14.44 -20.69
N SER A 224 4.33 -13.29 -21.06
CA SER A 224 5.11 -12.21 -21.67
C SER A 224 6.13 -11.61 -20.69
N GLU A 225 5.75 -11.37 -19.44
CA GLU A 225 6.62 -10.83 -18.42
C GLU A 225 7.88 -11.70 -18.22
N LEU A 226 7.69 -13.00 -17.98
CA LEU A 226 8.81 -13.92 -17.70
C LEU A 226 9.66 -14.18 -18.95
N ALA A 227 9.08 -14.14 -20.15
CA ALA A 227 9.83 -14.31 -21.41
C ALA A 227 10.75 -13.10 -21.69
N LEU A 228 10.30 -11.87 -21.41
CA LEU A 228 11.04 -10.63 -21.68
C LEU A 228 12.05 -10.28 -20.57
N LEU A 229 11.86 -10.75 -19.35
CA LEU A 229 12.67 -10.38 -18.20
C LEU A 229 14.18 -10.65 -18.40
N PRO A 230 14.64 -11.83 -18.90
CA PRO A 230 16.05 -12.11 -19.17
C PRO A 230 16.64 -11.21 -20.27
N GLU A 231 15.87 -10.93 -21.33
CA GLU A 231 16.30 -10.07 -22.42
C GLU A 231 16.55 -8.65 -21.90
N HIS A 232 15.59 -8.08 -21.18
CA HIS A 232 15.72 -6.74 -20.60
C HIS A 232 16.87 -6.65 -19.60
N LEU A 233 17.13 -7.70 -18.81
CA LEU A 233 18.26 -7.75 -17.89
C LEU A 233 19.60 -7.73 -18.63
N THR A 234 19.76 -8.55 -19.67
CA THR A 234 20.99 -8.58 -20.48
C THR A 234 21.22 -7.28 -21.23
N GLN A 235 20.18 -6.66 -21.76
CA GLN A 235 20.25 -5.33 -22.35
C GLN A 235 20.69 -4.28 -21.33
N LYS A 236 20.15 -4.33 -20.10
CA LYS A 236 20.53 -3.41 -19.01
C LYS A 236 22.02 -3.57 -18.65
N LEU A 237 22.50 -4.80 -18.46
CA LEU A 237 23.90 -5.08 -18.14
C LEU A 237 24.86 -4.54 -19.22
N ALA A 238 24.50 -4.65 -20.51
CA ALA A 238 25.27 -4.16 -21.63
C ALA A 238 25.11 -2.66 -21.89
N SER A 239 24.17 -1.99 -21.23
CA SER A 239 23.84 -0.58 -21.49
C SER A 239 24.89 0.38 -20.96
N PRO A 240 25.09 1.53 -21.63
CA PRO A 240 25.93 2.59 -21.09
C PRO A 240 25.28 3.21 -19.83
N PRO A 241 26.10 3.74 -18.91
CA PRO A 241 25.60 4.52 -17.80
C PRO A 241 24.95 5.82 -18.32
N VAL A 242 23.93 6.30 -17.61
CA VAL A 242 23.29 7.57 -17.97
C VAL A 242 24.26 8.75 -17.83
N VAL A 243 24.12 9.74 -18.69
CA VAL A 243 24.81 11.04 -18.54
C VAL A 243 23.92 11.93 -17.67
N SER A 244 24.44 12.40 -16.51
CA SER A 244 23.70 13.30 -15.63
C SER A 244 23.24 14.56 -16.37
N GLY A 245 22.01 15.01 -16.09
CA GLY A 245 21.46 16.17 -16.79
C GLY A 245 19.96 16.35 -16.54
N SER A 246 19.35 17.23 -17.32
CA SER A 246 17.90 17.42 -17.33
C SER A 246 17.28 16.62 -18.48
N TYR A 247 16.25 15.84 -18.17
CA TYR A 247 15.54 14.98 -19.11
C TYR A 247 14.04 15.15 -18.98
N ASP A 248 13.32 15.00 -20.07
CA ASP A 248 11.90 14.73 -20.03
C ASP A 248 11.69 13.26 -19.64
N LEU A 249 10.77 13.00 -18.73
CA LEU A 249 10.49 11.64 -18.26
C LEU A 249 9.07 11.24 -18.64
N VAL A 250 8.91 10.14 -19.35
CA VAL A 250 7.66 9.40 -19.42
C VAL A 250 7.76 8.31 -18.36
N ILE A 251 6.93 8.37 -17.32
CA ILE A 251 6.99 7.41 -16.20
C ILE A 251 5.80 6.48 -16.28
N ASP A 252 6.12 5.19 -16.35
CA ASP A 252 5.14 4.10 -16.35
C ASP A 252 4.51 3.92 -14.97
N PRO A 253 3.24 3.50 -14.84
CA PRO A 253 2.60 3.24 -13.55
C PRO A 253 3.38 2.28 -12.66
N THR A 254 4.14 1.34 -13.21
CA THR A 254 4.98 0.41 -12.45
C THR A 254 6.13 1.07 -11.69
N ASN A 255 6.51 2.29 -12.06
CA ASN A 255 7.44 3.12 -11.30
C ASN A 255 6.71 4.23 -10.54
N LEU A 256 5.75 4.91 -11.18
CA LEU A 256 5.09 6.11 -10.64
C LEU A 256 4.35 5.87 -9.32
N TRP A 257 3.85 4.65 -9.09
CA TRP A 257 3.15 4.28 -7.86
C TRP A 257 4.01 4.55 -6.60
N LEU A 258 5.32 4.29 -6.66
CA LEU A 258 6.21 4.52 -5.53
C LEU A 258 6.39 6.01 -5.25
N THR A 259 6.50 6.84 -6.30
CA THR A 259 6.55 8.29 -6.16
C THR A 259 5.25 8.83 -5.55
N ILE A 260 4.09 8.28 -5.94
CA ILE A 260 2.79 8.61 -5.33
C ILE A 260 2.78 8.19 -3.86
N HIS A 261 3.21 6.96 -3.53
CA HIS A 261 3.26 6.44 -2.17
C HIS A 261 4.02 7.36 -1.22
N GLU A 262 5.24 7.72 -1.61
CA GLU A 262 6.17 8.46 -0.76
C GLU A 262 5.87 9.95 -0.71
N SER A 263 5.60 10.57 -1.87
CA SER A 263 5.48 12.02 -1.97
C SER A 263 4.05 12.56 -1.85
N ILE A 264 3.02 11.72 -1.98
CA ILE A 264 1.61 12.10 -1.81
C ILE A 264 0.95 11.28 -0.72
N GLY A 265 1.01 9.95 -0.81
CA GLY A 265 0.34 9.05 0.11
C GLY A 265 0.70 9.36 1.56
N HIS A 266 1.97 9.26 1.90
CA HIS A 266 2.46 9.59 3.23
C HIS A 266 2.37 11.08 3.58
N ALA A 267 2.53 11.97 2.62
CA ALA A 267 2.47 13.41 2.89
C ALA A 267 1.06 13.90 3.23
N THR A 268 0.03 13.20 2.80
CA THR A 268 -1.37 13.56 3.05
C THR A 268 -2.03 12.76 4.20
N GLU A 269 -1.27 11.97 4.95
CA GLU A 269 -1.71 11.41 6.23
C GLU A 269 -1.77 12.53 7.27
N LEU A 270 -2.96 12.86 7.79
CA LEU A 270 -3.10 14.05 8.65
C LEU A 270 -2.38 13.93 9.99
N ASP A 271 -2.37 12.74 10.60
CA ASP A 271 -1.63 12.52 11.86
C ASP A 271 -0.13 12.73 11.69
N ARG A 272 0.45 12.35 10.52
CA ARG A 272 1.83 12.67 10.16
C ARG A 272 2.05 14.17 10.02
N ALA A 273 1.15 14.88 9.32
CA ALA A 273 1.21 16.34 9.17
C ALA A 273 1.10 17.07 10.51
N LEU A 274 0.38 16.48 11.48
CA LEU A 274 0.28 16.96 12.87
C LEU A 274 1.50 16.58 13.74
N GLY A 275 2.45 15.79 13.21
CA GLY A 275 3.68 15.43 13.90
C GLY A 275 3.63 14.17 14.76
N TYR A 276 2.60 13.33 14.65
CA TYR A 276 2.48 12.09 15.44
C TYR A 276 3.58 11.07 15.13
N GLU A 277 4.15 11.14 13.92
CA GLU A 277 5.27 10.31 13.46
C GLU A 277 6.66 10.98 13.59
N ALA A 278 6.74 12.20 14.12
CA ALA A 278 7.94 13.05 14.05
C ALA A 278 9.20 12.40 14.63
N ALA A 279 9.06 11.59 15.68
CA ALA A 279 10.19 10.93 16.33
C ALA A 279 10.74 9.72 15.57
N TYR A 280 9.98 9.16 14.62
CA TYR A 280 10.35 7.93 13.91
C TYR A 280 10.39 8.10 12.40
N ALA A 281 9.30 8.55 11.78
CA ALA A 281 9.12 8.57 10.33
C ALA A 281 8.92 9.98 9.75
N GLY A 282 9.13 11.02 10.56
CA GLY A 282 9.09 12.42 10.16
C GLY A 282 7.71 13.04 10.19
N THR A 283 7.58 14.11 9.43
CA THR A 283 6.38 14.96 9.34
C THR A 283 5.89 15.03 7.90
N SER A 284 5.20 16.10 7.54
CA SER A 284 4.82 16.42 6.17
C SER A 284 5.04 17.90 5.87
N PHE A 285 5.46 18.21 4.64
CA PHE A 285 5.44 19.58 4.12
C PHE A 285 4.01 20.06 3.80
N ALA A 286 3.08 19.12 3.58
CA ALA A 286 1.67 19.39 3.35
C ALA A 286 0.97 19.57 4.71
N THR A 287 1.04 20.76 5.28
CA THR A 287 0.49 21.06 6.60
C THR A 287 -0.99 21.50 6.53
N PRO A 288 -1.80 21.33 7.61
CA PRO A 288 -3.22 21.66 7.60
C PRO A 288 -3.53 23.12 7.22
N ASP A 289 -2.69 24.07 7.62
CA ASP A 289 -2.83 25.51 7.30
C ASP A 289 -2.67 25.81 5.80
N ARG A 290 -2.12 24.88 5.04
CA ARG A 290 -1.93 24.99 3.58
C ARG A 290 -3.07 24.34 2.77
N LEU A 291 -4.07 23.74 3.45
CA LEU A 291 -5.24 23.16 2.77
C LEU A 291 -5.97 24.22 1.95
N GLY A 292 -6.30 23.91 0.70
CA GLY A 292 -6.93 24.82 -0.25
C GLY A 292 -6.00 25.88 -0.87
N SER A 293 -4.73 25.96 -0.43
CA SER A 293 -3.79 26.97 -0.95
C SER A 293 -2.46 26.41 -1.48
N LEU A 294 -2.07 25.20 -1.05
CA LEU A 294 -0.85 24.57 -1.51
C LEU A 294 -0.99 24.12 -2.97
N GLN A 295 -0.26 24.77 -3.88
CA GLN A 295 -0.07 24.22 -5.23
C GLN A 295 0.89 23.04 -5.14
N TYR A 296 0.33 21.84 -5.16
CA TYR A 296 1.06 20.58 -5.01
C TYR A 296 1.72 20.13 -6.31
N GLY A 297 1.03 20.37 -7.42
CA GLY A 297 1.45 19.97 -8.75
C GLY A 297 0.82 20.84 -9.85
N SER A 298 0.94 20.40 -11.08
CA SER A 298 0.36 21.07 -12.24
C SER A 298 -1.16 20.97 -12.26
N GLY A 299 -1.83 21.83 -13.06
CA GLY A 299 -3.30 21.86 -13.15
C GLY A 299 -3.94 20.60 -13.73
N VAL A 300 -3.17 19.70 -14.36
CA VAL A 300 -3.66 18.39 -14.84
C VAL A 300 -3.63 17.31 -13.78
N MET A 301 -3.12 17.62 -12.58
CA MET A 301 -2.97 16.66 -11.48
C MET A 301 -4.25 16.52 -10.67
N HIS A 302 -4.82 15.32 -10.67
CA HIS A 302 -5.93 14.92 -9.80
C HIS A 302 -5.55 13.66 -9.04
N VAL A 303 -5.64 13.68 -7.71
CA VAL A 303 -5.30 12.53 -6.86
C VAL A 303 -6.41 12.27 -5.87
N THR A 304 -6.81 11.01 -5.75
CA THR A 304 -7.84 10.57 -4.80
C THR A 304 -7.29 9.52 -3.84
N GLY A 305 -7.82 9.50 -2.63
CA GLY A 305 -7.81 8.33 -1.77
C GLY A 305 -9.09 7.53 -2.01
N ASP A 306 -8.99 6.20 -2.13
CA ASP A 306 -10.14 5.35 -2.41
C ASP A 306 -10.04 4.04 -1.62
N ARG A 307 -11.04 3.80 -0.76
CA ARG A 307 -11.15 2.57 0.02
C ARG A 307 -12.08 1.54 -0.63
N THR A 308 -12.56 1.83 -1.86
CA THR A 308 -13.58 1.01 -2.55
C THR A 308 -13.10 0.45 -3.89
N VAL A 309 -11.91 0.83 -4.37
CA VAL A 309 -11.39 0.38 -5.67
C VAL A 309 -11.23 -1.13 -5.70
N GLU A 310 -11.79 -1.77 -6.71
CA GLU A 310 -11.71 -3.23 -6.88
C GLU A 310 -10.26 -3.70 -6.98
N HIS A 311 -9.94 -4.83 -6.36
CA HIS A 311 -8.60 -5.41 -6.26
C HIS A 311 -7.55 -4.55 -5.54
N GLY A 312 -7.95 -3.43 -4.91
CA GLY A 312 -7.08 -2.61 -4.10
C GLY A 312 -6.69 -3.30 -2.79
N LEU A 313 -5.42 -3.17 -2.41
CA LEU A 313 -4.87 -3.81 -1.20
C LEU A 313 -5.46 -3.23 0.09
N ALA A 314 -5.86 -1.96 0.09
CA ALA A 314 -6.48 -1.27 1.23
C ALA A 314 -8.01 -1.14 1.09
N THR A 315 -8.64 -1.87 0.19
CA THR A 315 -10.09 -1.84 -0.04
C THR A 315 -10.84 -2.56 1.08
N ILE A 316 -11.91 -1.92 1.55
CA ILE A 316 -12.76 -2.37 2.67
C ILE A 316 -14.21 -1.91 2.47
N ALA A 317 -15.14 -2.49 3.20
CA ALA A 317 -16.46 -1.91 3.37
C ALA A 317 -16.52 -0.98 4.60
N ILE A 318 -15.98 -1.42 5.75
CA ILE A 318 -15.95 -0.67 7.02
C ILE A 318 -14.52 -0.69 7.55
N ASP A 319 -14.02 0.46 8.00
CA ASP A 319 -12.71 0.54 8.65
C ASP A 319 -12.73 0.07 10.13
N ASP A 320 -11.59 0.12 10.80
CA ASP A 320 -11.45 -0.37 12.17
C ASP A 320 -11.99 0.61 13.26
N GLU A 321 -12.66 1.68 12.81
CA GLU A 321 -13.42 2.63 13.65
C GLU A 321 -14.91 2.72 13.27
N GLY A 322 -15.39 1.80 12.42
CA GLY A 322 -16.79 1.72 12.03
C GLY A 322 -17.17 2.61 10.84
N VAL A 323 -16.21 3.25 10.20
CA VAL A 323 -16.45 4.18 9.08
C VAL A 323 -16.51 3.43 7.76
N GLU A 324 -17.53 3.74 6.96
CA GLU A 324 -17.68 3.18 5.61
C GLU A 324 -16.53 3.59 4.68
N GLY A 325 -16.07 2.63 3.85
CA GLY A 325 -15.08 2.88 2.82
C GLY A 325 -15.58 3.90 1.80
N GLN A 326 -14.75 4.90 1.49
CA GLN A 326 -15.11 6.04 0.66
C GLN A 326 -14.04 6.32 -0.38
N ARG A 327 -14.44 7.06 -1.43
CA ARG A 327 -13.55 7.79 -2.31
C ARG A 327 -13.60 9.28 -1.99
N PHE A 328 -12.44 9.92 -1.90
CA PHE A 328 -12.30 11.33 -1.56
C PHE A 328 -11.12 11.96 -2.30
N ASP A 329 -11.21 13.27 -2.55
CA ASP A 329 -10.14 14.00 -3.22
C ASP A 329 -9.04 14.41 -2.22
N LEU A 330 -7.78 14.23 -2.62
CA LEU A 330 -6.60 14.74 -1.94
C LEU A 330 -6.03 15.95 -2.68
N ILE A 331 -5.91 15.84 -4.01
CA ILE A 331 -5.44 16.93 -4.88
C ILE A 331 -6.43 17.07 -6.04
N ARG A 332 -6.83 18.31 -6.31
CA ARG A 332 -7.71 18.66 -7.43
C ARG A 332 -7.09 19.83 -8.18
N GLU A 333 -6.91 19.67 -9.51
CA GLU A 333 -6.28 20.68 -10.37
C GLU A 333 -4.93 21.17 -9.80
N GLY A 334 -4.15 20.23 -9.25
CA GLY A 334 -2.85 20.49 -8.63
C GLY A 334 -2.90 21.12 -7.23
N VAL A 335 -4.05 21.43 -6.67
CA VAL A 335 -4.20 22.04 -5.33
C VAL A 335 -4.53 20.97 -4.30
N LEU A 336 -3.87 21.03 -3.13
CA LEU A 336 -4.19 20.20 -1.97
C LEU A 336 -5.59 20.56 -1.43
N VAL A 337 -6.55 19.63 -1.48
CA VAL A 337 -7.93 19.85 -1.06
C VAL A 337 -8.41 18.91 0.04
N GLY A 338 -7.62 17.92 0.43
CA GLY A 338 -7.99 16.95 1.45
C GLY A 338 -6.81 16.23 2.09
N PHE A 339 -7.10 15.54 3.18
CA PHE A 339 -6.20 14.66 3.91
C PHE A 339 -6.86 13.29 4.13
N GLN A 340 -6.05 12.30 4.43
CA GLN A 340 -6.49 10.99 4.90
C GLN A 340 -6.76 11.06 6.40
N LEU A 341 -7.94 10.62 6.84
CA LEU A 341 -8.47 10.85 8.17
C LEU A 341 -8.98 9.54 8.79
N ASP A 342 -8.59 9.25 10.03
CA ASP A 342 -9.37 8.45 10.96
C ASP A 342 -10.35 9.36 11.74
N ARG A 343 -11.16 8.80 12.65
CA ARG A 343 -12.13 9.59 13.41
C ARG A 343 -11.47 10.56 14.39
N SER A 344 -10.31 10.23 14.92
CA SER A 344 -9.62 11.06 15.91
C SER A 344 -8.95 12.29 15.27
N VAL A 345 -8.22 12.10 14.17
CA VAL A 345 -7.61 13.24 13.47
C VAL A 345 -8.63 14.08 12.72
N ALA A 346 -9.76 13.50 12.30
CA ALA A 346 -10.90 14.23 11.77
C ALA A 346 -11.46 15.22 12.79
N ALA A 347 -11.60 14.82 14.06
CA ALA A 347 -12.03 15.70 15.15
C ALA A 347 -11.04 16.87 15.36
N ILE A 348 -9.73 16.59 15.35
CA ILE A 348 -8.69 17.61 15.48
C ILE A 348 -8.72 18.61 14.31
N ALA A 349 -8.99 18.13 13.09
CA ALA A 349 -9.12 18.97 11.91
C ALA A 349 -10.43 19.76 11.84
N GLY A 350 -11.38 19.51 12.74
CA GLY A 350 -12.72 20.08 12.66
C GLY A 350 -13.55 19.57 11.49
N ALA A 351 -13.18 18.40 10.93
CA ALA A 351 -13.94 17.73 9.90
C ALA A 351 -15.21 17.10 10.50
N GLN A 352 -16.27 17.03 9.73
CA GLN A 352 -17.54 16.46 10.20
C GLN A 352 -17.56 14.93 10.19
N ARG A 353 -16.69 14.28 9.37
CA ARG A 353 -16.62 12.84 9.22
C ARG A 353 -15.19 12.41 8.88
N SER A 354 -14.79 11.23 9.32
CA SER A 354 -13.62 10.50 8.83
C SER A 354 -13.83 10.02 7.39
N ASN A 355 -12.77 9.71 6.68
CA ASN A 355 -12.85 9.12 5.34
C ASN A 355 -12.44 7.65 5.29
N GLY A 356 -12.54 6.96 6.44
CA GLY A 356 -12.39 5.51 6.53
C GLY A 356 -10.94 5.04 6.51
N CYS A 357 -10.03 5.81 7.13
CA CYS A 357 -8.59 5.51 7.11
C CYS A 357 -8.05 4.91 8.42
N ALA A 358 -8.89 4.35 9.29
CA ALA A 358 -8.43 3.61 10.46
C ALA A 358 -8.14 2.14 10.12
N PHE A 359 -7.01 1.62 10.60
CA PHE A 359 -6.63 0.22 10.39
C PHE A 359 -5.66 -0.25 11.48
N ALA A 360 -5.75 -1.53 11.83
CA ALA A 360 -4.75 -2.26 12.59
C ALA A 360 -4.36 -3.54 11.85
N ASP A 361 -3.09 -3.90 11.89
CA ASP A 361 -2.51 -5.06 11.20
C ASP A 361 -2.58 -6.36 12.01
N SER A 362 -3.11 -6.30 13.22
CA SER A 362 -3.28 -7.42 14.13
C SER A 362 -4.52 -7.20 15.01
N PRO A 363 -5.24 -8.26 15.42
CA PRO A 363 -6.29 -8.14 16.43
C PRO A 363 -5.78 -7.56 17.75
N LEU A 364 -4.48 -7.70 18.03
CA LEU A 364 -3.84 -7.24 19.27
C LEU A 364 -3.37 -5.80 19.23
N HIS A 365 -3.48 -5.12 18.08
CA HIS A 365 -3.04 -3.74 17.92
C HIS A 365 -4.21 -2.75 17.92
N VAL A 366 -3.96 -1.55 18.48
CA VAL A 366 -4.92 -0.45 18.41
C VAL A 366 -5.00 0.07 16.98
N PRO A 367 -6.21 0.38 16.45
CA PRO A 367 -6.33 1.06 15.16
C PRO A 367 -5.68 2.43 15.18
N ILE A 368 -4.97 2.73 14.12
CA ILE A 368 -4.36 4.05 13.85
C ILE A 368 -4.72 4.50 12.44
N GLN A 369 -4.52 5.78 12.15
CA GLN A 369 -4.69 6.28 10.80
C GLN A 369 -3.71 5.60 9.85
N ARG A 370 -4.22 5.05 8.72
CA ARG A 370 -3.43 4.41 7.68
C ARG A 370 -3.87 4.88 6.30
N MET A 371 -2.97 4.72 5.35
CA MET A 371 -3.16 5.16 3.98
C MET A 371 -4.31 4.42 3.27
N ALA A 372 -5.16 5.15 2.56
CA ALA A 372 -6.09 4.61 1.56
C ALA A 372 -5.33 4.22 0.28
N ASN A 373 -6.03 3.60 -0.70
CA ASN A 373 -5.45 3.45 -2.03
C ASN A 373 -5.37 4.84 -2.69
N VAL A 374 -4.19 5.47 -2.64
CA VAL A 374 -3.97 6.83 -3.17
C VAL A 374 -3.54 6.75 -4.62
N SER A 375 -4.29 7.36 -5.52
CA SER A 375 -4.11 7.16 -6.96
C SER A 375 -4.17 8.47 -7.75
N LEU A 376 -3.23 8.63 -8.69
CA LEU A 376 -3.31 9.64 -9.74
C LEU A 376 -4.41 9.22 -10.72
N GLN A 377 -5.34 10.13 -11.00
CA GLN A 377 -6.47 9.84 -11.88
C GLN A 377 -6.08 10.01 -13.33
N PRO A 378 -6.47 9.07 -14.23
CA PRO A 378 -6.23 9.20 -15.66
C PRO A 378 -7.04 10.37 -16.25
N ASP A 379 -6.48 11.03 -17.27
CA ASP A 379 -7.28 11.93 -18.11
C ASP A 379 -8.25 11.07 -18.94
N PRO A 380 -9.57 11.31 -18.87
CA PRO A 380 -10.55 10.51 -19.65
C PRO A 380 -10.31 10.50 -21.16
N LYS A 381 -9.58 11.50 -21.69
CA LYS A 381 -9.19 11.65 -23.09
C LYS A 381 -7.69 11.66 -23.28
N GLY A 382 -6.95 11.24 -22.26
CA GLY A 382 -5.50 11.29 -22.24
C GLY A 382 -4.85 10.37 -23.28
N PRO A 383 -3.60 10.68 -23.64
CA PRO A 383 -2.82 9.94 -24.61
C PRO A 383 -2.47 8.53 -24.13
N THR A 384 -2.04 7.67 -25.05
CA THR A 384 -1.40 6.40 -24.74
C THR A 384 0.05 6.61 -24.28
N THR A 385 0.70 5.57 -23.75
CA THR A 385 2.12 5.64 -23.38
C THR A 385 3.00 5.95 -24.59
N GLU A 386 2.69 5.36 -25.73
CA GLU A 386 3.38 5.59 -27.00
C GLU A 386 3.23 7.04 -27.48
N ASP A 387 2.05 7.64 -27.34
CA ASP A 387 1.83 9.05 -27.66
C ASP A 387 2.66 9.98 -26.76
N LEU A 388 2.74 9.64 -25.45
CA LEU A 388 3.59 10.38 -24.49
C LEU A 388 5.06 10.28 -24.86
N ILE A 389 5.56 9.10 -25.23
CA ILE A 389 6.93 8.88 -25.73
C ILE A 389 7.15 9.67 -27.02
N GLY A 390 6.17 9.64 -27.94
CA GLY A 390 6.19 10.39 -29.20
C GLY A 390 6.33 11.91 -29.05
N ALA A 391 5.86 12.46 -27.92
CA ALA A 391 5.95 13.89 -27.58
C ALA A 391 7.31 14.33 -27.00
N VAL A 392 8.27 13.41 -26.82
CA VAL A 392 9.57 13.67 -26.20
C VAL A 392 10.68 13.69 -27.25
N ALA A 393 11.36 14.83 -27.40
CA ALA A 393 12.51 14.95 -28.33
C ALA A 393 13.76 14.24 -27.77
N ARG A 394 14.02 14.40 -26.44
CA ARG A 394 15.09 13.73 -25.71
C ARG A 394 14.65 13.50 -24.28
N GLY A 395 14.64 12.27 -23.84
CA GLY A 395 14.16 11.92 -22.52
C GLY A 395 14.42 10.48 -22.13
N LEU A 396 13.74 10.04 -21.07
CA LEU A 396 13.76 8.66 -20.61
C LEU A 396 12.33 8.15 -20.42
N PHE A 397 12.10 6.91 -20.83
CA PHE A 397 10.95 6.14 -20.39
C PHE A 397 11.37 5.28 -19.19
N VAL A 398 10.59 5.31 -18.11
CA VAL A 398 10.97 4.79 -16.80
C VAL A 398 9.97 3.73 -16.36
N GLU A 399 10.44 2.49 -16.15
CA GLU A 399 9.60 1.35 -15.77
C GLU A 399 10.12 0.64 -14.51
N GLY A 400 9.19 0.20 -13.68
CA GLY A 400 9.44 -0.58 -12.47
C GLY A 400 10.15 0.22 -11.38
N ASN A 401 9.71 0.07 -10.15
CA ASN A 401 10.38 0.67 -9.00
C ASN A 401 11.64 -0.12 -8.60
N ASN A 402 12.62 0.57 -8.03
CA ASN A 402 13.80 -0.07 -7.44
C ASN A 402 14.12 0.55 -6.07
N SER A 403 15.25 1.20 -5.90
CA SER A 403 15.61 1.89 -4.66
C SER A 403 15.07 3.33 -4.62
N TRP A 404 14.87 3.83 -3.41
CA TRP A 404 14.39 5.19 -3.20
C TRP A 404 14.98 5.81 -1.94
N SER A 405 14.96 7.13 -1.89
CA SER A 405 15.26 7.94 -0.73
C SER A 405 14.34 9.14 -0.72
N ILE A 406 13.81 9.47 0.44
CA ILE A 406 12.98 10.66 0.63
C ILE A 406 13.27 11.24 2.01
N ASP A 407 13.21 12.56 2.16
CA ASP A 407 13.45 13.21 3.44
C ASP A 407 12.28 13.02 4.42
N MET A 408 12.52 13.38 5.68
CA MET A 408 11.56 13.22 6.77
C MET A 408 10.31 14.10 6.62
N GLN A 409 10.32 15.10 5.74
CA GLN A 409 9.17 15.95 5.43
C GLN A 409 8.41 15.52 4.18
N ARG A 410 8.87 14.46 3.49
CA ARG A 410 8.31 14.00 2.23
C ARG A 410 8.44 15.02 1.09
N TYR A 411 9.47 15.86 1.16
CA TYR A 411 9.65 16.98 0.24
C TYR A 411 10.78 16.78 -0.77
N ASN A 412 11.95 16.28 -0.36
CA ASN A 412 13.06 16.00 -1.27
C ASN A 412 13.21 14.50 -1.47
N PHE A 413 13.27 14.05 -2.70
CA PHE A 413 13.38 12.64 -3.02
C PHE A 413 14.35 12.33 -4.15
N GLN A 414 14.80 11.07 -4.18
CA GLN A 414 15.52 10.44 -5.27
C GLN A 414 14.97 9.04 -5.47
N PHE A 415 14.58 8.70 -6.71
CA PHE A 415 14.06 7.39 -7.06
C PHE A 415 14.84 6.77 -8.20
N THR A 416 14.93 5.43 -8.20
CA THR A 416 15.48 4.63 -9.29
C THR A 416 14.41 3.73 -9.90
N ALA A 417 14.76 3.03 -10.97
CA ALA A 417 13.86 2.14 -11.69
C ALA A 417 14.52 0.79 -12.00
N GLN A 418 13.69 -0.18 -12.39
CA GLN A 418 14.18 -1.43 -12.97
C GLN A 418 14.79 -1.18 -14.36
N ARG A 419 14.14 -0.30 -15.15
CA ARG A 419 14.51 -0.02 -16.54
C ARG A 419 14.44 1.48 -16.81
N PHE A 420 15.46 2.02 -17.49
CA PHE A 420 15.46 3.36 -18.06
C PHE A 420 15.75 3.24 -19.55
N TRP A 421 14.78 3.61 -20.35
CA TRP A 421 14.88 3.58 -21.82
C TRP A 421 15.15 4.98 -22.36
N LEU A 422 16.19 5.12 -23.17
CA LEU A 422 16.50 6.40 -23.82
C LEU A 422 15.48 6.70 -24.91
N ILE A 423 14.90 7.90 -24.87
CA ILE A 423 14.01 8.42 -25.88
C ILE A 423 14.78 9.46 -26.70
N GLU A 424 14.80 9.27 -28.02
CA GLU A 424 15.34 10.24 -28.99
C GLU A 424 14.33 10.43 -30.14
N ASN A 425 13.94 11.68 -30.37
CA ASN A 425 12.99 12.07 -31.41
C ASN A 425 11.69 11.24 -31.39
N GLY A 426 11.12 11.06 -30.18
CA GLY A 426 9.86 10.36 -29.98
C GLY A 426 9.95 8.83 -30.08
N ARG A 427 11.12 8.23 -29.97
CA ARG A 427 11.34 6.78 -30.09
C ARG A 427 12.30 6.27 -29.04
N ILE A 428 12.03 5.07 -28.53
CA ILE A 428 12.98 4.34 -27.68
C ILE A 428 14.13 3.86 -28.57
N THR A 429 15.39 4.15 -28.13
CA THR A 429 16.63 3.82 -28.88
C THR A 429 17.51 2.82 -28.15
N GLY A 430 17.29 2.56 -26.86
CA GLY A 430 18.02 1.58 -26.06
C GLY A 430 17.81 1.80 -24.56
N GLN A 431 18.45 0.98 -23.73
CA GLN A 431 18.49 1.19 -22.28
C GLN A 431 19.69 2.02 -21.86
N VAL A 432 19.57 2.69 -20.72
CA VAL A 432 20.68 3.25 -19.94
C VAL A 432 20.61 2.70 -18.50
N ARG A 433 21.76 2.61 -17.84
CA ARG A 433 21.86 2.13 -16.46
C ARG A 433 22.37 3.20 -15.50
N ASP A 434 22.43 2.87 -14.22
CA ASP A 434 22.95 3.73 -13.16
C ASP A 434 22.21 5.08 -13.04
N ALA A 435 20.92 5.10 -13.38
CA ALA A 435 20.11 6.31 -13.39
C ALA A 435 19.25 6.45 -12.12
N ALA A 436 19.13 7.69 -11.66
CA ALA A 436 18.14 8.11 -10.66
C ALA A 436 17.58 9.46 -11.03
N TYR A 437 16.28 9.69 -10.79
CA TYR A 437 15.69 11.02 -10.90
C TYR A 437 15.51 11.63 -9.52
N GLN A 438 15.75 12.93 -9.41
CA GLN A 438 15.75 13.70 -8.18
C GLN A 438 14.98 14.99 -8.34
N ALA A 439 14.13 15.32 -7.35
CA ALA A 439 13.40 16.58 -7.32
C ALA A 439 12.91 16.92 -5.91
N THR A 440 12.37 18.14 -5.74
CA THR A 440 11.41 18.41 -4.68
C THR A 440 10.01 17.94 -5.11
N THR A 441 9.17 17.58 -4.16
CA THR A 441 7.83 17.06 -4.45
C THR A 441 7.00 18.02 -5.31
N THR A 442 6.98 19.31 -4.94
CA THR A 442 6.18 20.31 -5.68
C THR A 442 6.74 20.64 -7.05
N ASP A 443 8.07 20.65 -7.21
CA ASP A 443 8.69 20.89 -8.51
C ASP A 443 8.45 19.72 -9.46
N PHE A 444 8.57 18.48 -8.95
CA PHE A 444 8.30 17.28 -9.73
C PHE A 444 6.85 17.23 -10.23
N TRP A 445 5.89 17.29 -9.31
CA TRP A 445 4.47 17.25 -9.69
C TRP A 445 4.05 18.49 -10.49
N GLY A 446 4.70 19.64 -10.26
CA GLY A 446 4.52 20.86 -11.03
C GLY A 446 5.02 20.75 -12.48
N SER A 447 6.02 19.90 -12.73
CA SER A 447 6.56 19.64 -14.07
C SER A 447 5.72 18.65 -14.90
N MET A 448 4.67 18.07 -14.35
CA MET A 448 3.78 17.14 -15.04
C MET A 448 2.98 17.87 -16.11
N GLU A 449 3.29 17.60 -17.38
CA GLU A 449 2.67 18.23 -18.54
C GLU A 449 1.43 17.49 -19.03
N ALA A 450 1.48 16.16 -19.01
CA ALA A 450 0.40 15.33 -19.51
C ALA A 450 0.22 14.06 -18.66
N VAL A 451 -1.02 13.62 -18.57
CA VAL A 451 -1.46 12.41 -17.89
C VAL A 451 -2.10 11.49 -18.92
N GLY A 452 -1.70 10.23 -18.92
CA GLY A 452 -2.21 9.22 -19.83
C GLY A 452 -3.69 8.90 -19.61
N GLY A 453 -4.28 8.30 -20.64
CA GLY A 453 -5.67 7.86 -20.62
C GLY A 453 -5.91 6.60 -19.79
N PRO A 454 -7.20 6.20 -19.63
CA PRO A 454 -7.58 5.01 -18.85
C PRO A 454 -6.91 3.71 -19.31
N THR A 455 -6.51 3.60 -20.58
CA THR A 455 -5.84 2.41 -21.13
C THR A 455 -4.42 2.23 -20.62
N THR A 456 -3.81 3.27 -20.07
CA THR A 456 -2.47 3.24 -19.49
C THR A 456 -2.49 3.08 -17.96
N TYR A 457 -3.69 3.02 -17.36
CA TYR A 457 -3.84 2.95 -15.90
C TYR A 457 -3.56 1.56 -15.37
N LEU A 458 -2.72 1.48 -14.34
CA LEU A 458 -2.43 0.26 -13.59
C LEU A 458 -2.57 0.54 -12.09
N LEU A 459 -3.22 -0.37 -11.36
CA LEU A 459 -3.24 -0.37 -9.91
C LEU A 459 -2.04 -1.17 -9.39
N ASN A 460 -1.06 -0.50 -8.86
CA ASN A 460 0.13 -1.08 -8.23
C ASN A 460 0.12 -0.83 -6.71
N GLY A 461 1.21 -1.06 -5.97
CA GLY A 461 1.25 -0.74 -4.55
C GLY A 461 2.38 -1.37 -3.75
N ALA A 462 2.30 -1.15 -2.45
CA ALA A 462 3.18 -1.74 -1.43
C ALA A 462 2.44 -2.81 -0.65
N PHE A 463 3.01 -4.02 -0.56
CA PHE A 463 2.45 -5.09 0.26
C PHE A 463 2.71 -4.84 1.76
N ASN A 464 3.80 -4.16 2.08
CA ASN A 464 4.25 -3.86 3.44
C ASN A 464 4.59 -2.37 3.58
N CYS A 465 3.59 -1.51 3.80
CA CYS A 465 3.81 -0.11 4.15
C CYS A 465 3.88 0.04 5.67
N GLY A 466 5.04 0.42 6.20
CA GLY A 466 5.27 0.60 7.62
C GLY A 466 4.79 1.95 8.15
N LYS A 467 4.30 1.96 9.37
CA LYS A 467 4.05 3.15 10.19
C LYS A 467 4.43 2.82 11.62
N ALA A 468 4.94 3.77 12.37
CA ALA A 468 5.37 3.49 13.73
C ALA A 468 4.78 4.47 14.74
N GLN A 469 4.74 4.00 15.99
CA GLN A 469 4.22 4.64 17.19
C GLN A 469 2.69 4.54 17.36
N PRO A 470 2.18 3.29 17.48
CA PRO A 470 2.89 2.00 17.50
C PRO A 470 3.29 1.51 16.09
N GLY A 471 4.31 0.63 16.01
CA GLY A 471 4.75 0.02 14.76
C GLY A 471 3.71 -0.93 14.20
N GLN A 472 3.26 -0.66 12.97
CA GLN A 472 2.26 -1.45 12.25
C GLN A 472 2.56 -1.46 10.75
N VAL A 473 2.08 -2.47 10.04
CA VAL A 473 2.26 -2.66 8.59
C VAL A 473 0.90 -2.78 7.92
N ALA A 474 0.71 -2.07 6.81
CA ALA A 474 -0.50 -2.19 6.00
C ALA A 474 -0.17 -2.35 4.51
N ALA A 475 -0.92 -3.18 3.82
CA ALA A 475 -0.88 -3.24 2.37
C ALA A 475 -1.71 -2.11 1.77
N VAL A 476 -1.19 -1.44 0.73
CA VAL A 476 -1.84 -0.29 0.12
C VAL A 476 -1.58 -0.25 -1.38
N SER A 477 -2.60 0.09 -2.16
CA SER A 477 -2.46 0.27 -3.61
C SER A 477 -2.33 1.73 -4.01
N HIS A 478 -1.66 1.92 -5.16
CA HIS A 478 -1.49 3.20 -5.82
C HIS A 478 -1.70 3.02 -7.31
N GLY A 479 -2.82 3.51 -7.79
CA GLY A 479 -3.09 3.52 -9.22
C GLY A 479 -2.49 4.75 -9.89
N ALA A 480 -1.99 4.55 -11.09
CA ALA A 480 -1.54 5.64 -11.93
C ALA A 480 -1.70 5.27 -13.41
N PRO A 481 -1.96 6.23 -14.29
CA PRO A 481 -1.65 6.14 -15.71
C PRO A 481 -0.18 6.48 -15.96
N SER A 482 0.33 6.22 -17.14
CA SER A 482 1.60 6.81 -17.60
C SER A 482 1.51 8.33 -17.56
N ALA A 483 2.62 9.02 -17.23
CA ALA A 483 2.62 10.48 -17.17
C ALA A 483 3.93 11.07 -17.71
N LEU A 484 3.85 12.27 -18.31
CA LEU A 484 4.96 13.01 -18.87
C LEU A 484 5.36 14.16 -17.96
N PHE A 485 6.61 14.18 -17.54
CA PHE A 485 7.24 15.22 -16.73
C PHE A 485 8.35 15.89 -17.51
N ARG A 486 8.44 17.23 -17.46
CA ARG A 486 9.42 18.00 -18.20
C ARG A 486 10.62 18.39 -17.35
N SER A 487 11.79 18.31 -17.95
CA SER A 487 13.04 18.87 -17.40
C SER A 487 13.40 18.38 -15.99
N VAL A 488 13.17 17.10 -15.70
CA VAL A 488 13.52 16.48 -14.42
C VAL A 488 15.02 16.22 -14.34
N LYS A 489 15.62 16.46 -13.19
CA LYS A 489 17.05 16.18 -12.93
C LYS A 489 17.28 14.67 -12.84
N VAL A 490 18.19 14.16 -13.68
CA VAL A 490 18.66 12.77 -13.66
C VAL A 490 20.13 12.73 -13.29
N LEU A 491 20.48 11.83 -12.40
CA LEU A 491 21.82 11.61 -11.86
C LEU A 491 22.37 10.27 -12.32
N ASN A 492 23.69 10.21 -12.47
CA ASN A 492 24.42 8.95 -12.59
C ASN A 492 24.85 8.49 -11.19
N THR A 493 24.23 7.42 -10.68
CA THR A 493 24.42 6.97 -9.30
C THR A 493 25.83 6.44 -9.02
N LYS A 494 26.53 5.86 -10.00
CA LYS A 494 27.96 5.45 -9.87
C LYS A 494 28.88 6.65 -9.78
N ALA A 495 28.70 7.62 -10.68
CA ALA A 495 29.52 8.83 -10.69
C ALA A 495 29.36 9.66 -9.40
N GLU A 496 28.12 9.80 -8.89
CA GLU A 496 27.85 10.51 -7.62
C GLU A 496 28.41 9.76 -6.40
N SER A 497 28.54 8.44 -6.44
CA SER A 497 29.12 7.64 -5.35
C SER A 497 30.66 7.63 -5.33
N GLY A 498 31.31 8.27 -6.29
CA GLY A 498 32.77 8.32 -6.40
C GLY A 498 33.42 6.99 -6.83
N ARG A 499 32.65 6.13 -7.49
CA ARG A 499 33.09 4.82 -8.01
C ARG A 499 33.22 4.82 -9.52
#